data_7084012b1b71a8bac7e780b648445019
#
_entry.id   7084012b1b71a8bac7e780b648445019
#
_cell.length_a   1.000
_cell.length_b   1.000
_cell.length_c   1.000
_cell.angle_alpha   90.00
_cell.angle_beta   90.00
_cell.angle_gamma   90.00
#
_symmetry.space_group_name_H-M   'P 1'
#
loop_
_entity.id
_entity.type
_entity.pdbx_description
1 polymer ?
#
loop_
_entity_poly.entity_id
_entity_poly.type
_entity_poly.pdbx_seq_one_letter_code
_entity_poly.pdbx_strand_id
1 'polypeptide(L)' 'MITINFDKAVKITKDRLREERTPLMQAQDVAFQRALEEGADTSVIVAEKQRLRDITKLADKATTLDELKELTV' A
#
# COMPACT_ATOMS: atom_id res chain seq x y z
N MET A 1 -14.88 -1.17 -30.96
CA MET A 1 -13.85 -0.36 -30.29
C MET A 1 -13.78 -0.75 -28.84
N ILE A 2 -12.61 -1.09 -28.37
CA ILE A 2 -12.44 -1.44 -26.96
C ILE A 2 -12.21 -0.15 -26.18
N THR A 3 -13.13 0.15 -25.28
CA THR A 3 -12.99 1.29 -24.40
C THR A 3 -12.36 0.81 -23.10
N ILE A 4 -11.21 1.37 -22.74
CA ILE A 4 -10.57 1.06 -21.46
C ILE A 4 -11.30 1.83 -20.39
N ASN A 5 -11.87 1.11 -19.41
CA ASN A 5 -12.48 1.74 -18.24
C ASN A 5 -11.39 2.02 -17.21
N PHE A 6 -10.92 3.26 -17.17
CA PHE A 6 -9.85 3.68 -16.27
C PHE A 6 -10.28 3.54 -14.78
N ASP A 7 -11.51 3.85 -14.47
CA ASP A 7 -12.01 3.71 -13.10
C ASP A 7 -11.95 2.26 -12.61
N LYS A 8 -12.27 1.32 -13.50
CA LYS A 8 -12.15 -0.11 -13.20
C LYS A 8 -10.69 -0.51 -13.01
N ALA A 9 -9.78 0.03 -13.83
CA ALA A 9 -8.35 -0.22 -13.70
C ALA A 9 -7.81 0.30 -12.37
N VAL A 10 -8.26 1.47 -11.91
CA VAL A 10 -7.90 2.02 -10.61
C VAL A 10 -8.38 1.09 -9.49
N LYS A 11 -9.62 0.62 -9.57
CA LYS A 11 -10.19 -0.30 -8.57
C LYS A 11 -9.42 -1.61 -8.49
N ILE A 12 -9.08 -2.20 -9.64
CA ILE A 12 -8.30 -3.44 -9.70
C ILE A 12 -6.92 -3.22 -9.10
N THR A 13 -6.28 -2.10 -9.41
CA THR A 13 -4.97 -1.74 -8.86
C THR A 13 -5.03 -1.58 -7.34
N LYS A 14 -6.05 -0.90 -6.82
CA LYS A 14 -6.25 -0.77 -5.38
C LYS A 14 -6.43 -2.11 -4.70
N ASP A 15 -7.24 -3.00 -5.28
CA ASP A 15 -7.48 -4.32 -4.73
C ASP A 15 -6.18 -5.14 -4.71
N ARG A 16 -5.39 -5.07 -5.79
CA ARG A 16 -4.08 -5.71 -5.83
C ARG A 16 -3.15 -5.17 -4.75
N LEU A 17 -3.07 -3.84 -4.60
CA LEU A 17 -2.21 -3.22 -3.59
C LEU A 17 -2.64 -3.60 -2.17
N ARG A 18 -3.94 -3.65 -1.90
CA ARG A 18 -4.46 -4.08 -0.59
C ARG A 18 -4.08 -5.51 -0.30
N GLU A 19 -4.22 -6.40 -1.29
CA GLU A 19 -3.85 -7.80 -1.15
C GLU A 19 -2.36 -7.97 -0.91
N GLU A 20 -1.52 -7.28 -1.68
CA GLU A 20 -0.07 -7.32 -1.53
C GLU A 20 0.41 -6.73 -0.20
N ARG A 21 -0.24 -5.66 0.29
CA ARG A 21 0.17 -5.01 1.53
C ARG A 21 -0.22 -5.77 2.79
N THR A 22 -1.24 -6.63 2.73
CA THR A 22 -1.74 -7.33 3.92
C THR A 22 -0.66 -8.08 4.69
N PRO A 23 0.16 -8.95 4.06
CA PRO A 23 1.24 -9.62 4.78
C PRO A 23 2.31 -8.64 5.27
N LEU A 24 2.56 -7.58 4.53
CA LEU A 24 3.54 -6.56 4.93
C LEU A 24 3.05 -5.77 6.15
N MET A 25 1.76 -5.43 6.19
CA MET A 25 1.15 -4.79 7.36
C MET A 25 1.22 -5.68 8.58
N GLN A 26 0.94 -6.97 8.43
CA GLN A 26 1.03 -7.93 9.52
C GLN A 26 2.46 -8.03 10.06
N ALA A 27 3.46 -8.04 9.16
CA ALA A 27 4.86 -8.06 9.56
C ALA A 27 5.22 -6.79 10.35
N GLN A 28 4.72 -5.63 9.94
CA GLN A 28 4.96 -4.37 10.64
C GLN A 28 4.26 -4.33 12.00
N ASP A 29 3.06 -4.92 12.11
CA ASP A 29 2.36 -5.01 13.38
C ASP A 29 3.14 -5.86 14.39
N VAL A 30 3.72 -6.97 13.95
CA VAL A 30 4.58 -7.81 14.80
C VAL A 30 5.85 -7.04 15.21
N ALA A 31 6.49 -6.36 14.25
CA ALA A 31 7.69 -5.57 14.52
C ALA A 31 7.39 -4.45 15.53
N PHE A 32 6.23 -3.80 15.41
CA PHE A 32 5.79 -2.75 16.32
C PHE A 32 5.63 -3.29 17.75
N GLN A 33 4.96 -4.44 17.88
CA GLN A 33 4.74 -5.08 19.17
C GLN A 33 6.07 -5.44 19.84
N ARG A 34 7.01 -6.02 19.09
CA ARG A 34 8.34 -6.35 19.59
C ARG A 34 9.11 -5.11 20.02
N ALA A 35 9.05 -4.05 19.20
CA ALA A 35 9.73 -2.80 19.55
C ALA A 35 9.20 -2.21 20.85
N LEU A 36 7.88 -2.25 21.07
CA LEU A 36 7.27 -1.79 22.33
C LEU A 36 7.76 -2.62 23.52
N GLU A 37 7.82 -3.94 23.37
CA GLU A 37 8.28 -4.84 24.44
C GLU A 37 9.74 -4.62 24.78
N GLU A 38 10.56 -4.29 23.79
CA GLU A 38 12.00 -4.04 23.95
C GLU A 38 12.33 -2.60 24.34
N GLY A 39 11.34 -1.71 24.32
CA GLY A 39 11.56 -0.28 24.53
C GLY A 39 12.32 0.39 23.38
N ALA A 40 12.28 -0.19 22.17
CA ALA A 40 12.95 0.34 20.99
C ALA A 40 12.13 1.45 20.32
N ASP A 41 12.81 2.25 19.49
CA ASP A 41 12.16 3.31 18.70
C ASP A 41 11.22 2.70 17.66
N THR A 42 9.97 3.16 17.64
CA THR A 42 8.94 2.70 16.70
C THR A 42 8.73 3.62 15.52
N SER A 43 9.46 4.74 15.42
CA SER A 43 9.20 5.77 14.41
C SER A 43 9.32 5.25 12.97
N VAL A 44 10.31 4.41 12.67
CA VAL A 44 10.50 3.82 11.34
C VAL A 44 9.34 2.88 11.01
N ILE A 45 8.90 2.09 11.99
CA ILE A 45 7.78 1.15 11.81
C ILE A 45 6.48 1.90 11.56
N VAL A 46 6.23 2.97 12.32
CA VAL A 46 5.04 3.80 12.13
C VAL A 46 5.03 4.45 10.75
N ALA A 47 6.18 4.97 10.30
CA ALA A 47 6.31 5.56 8.96
C ALA A 47 6.03 4.53 7.86
N GLU A 48 6.54 3.31 8.00
CA GLU A 48 6.30 2.23 7.04
C GLU A 48 4.83 1.81 7.02
N LYS A 49 4.18 1.70 8.17
CA LYS A 49 2.75 1.40 8.23
C LYS A 49 1.93 2.48 7.55
N GLN A 50 2.30 3.75 7.73
CA GLN A 50 1.62 4.86 7.08
C GLN A 50 1.80 4.82 5.56
N ARG A 51 3.00 4.52 5.08
CA ARG A 51 3.27 4.34 3.65
C ARG A 51 2.38 3.24 3.06
N LEU A 52 2.28 2.10 3.73
CA LEU A 52 1.46 0.99 3.28
C LEU A 52 -0.03 1.33 3.26
N ARG A 53 -0.51 2.10 4.23
CA ARG A 53 -1.90 2.59 4.24
C ARG A 53 -2.17 3.53 3.08
N ASP A 54 -1.20 4.38 2.74
CA ASP A 54 -1.38 5.43 1.73
C ASP A 54 -1.15 4.93 0.31
N ILE A 55 -0.64 3.71 0.12
CA ILE A 55 -0.31 3.20 -1.20
C ILE A 55 -1.53 3.19 -2.14
N THR A 56 -2.72 2.93 -1.62
CA THR A 56 -3.95 2.94 -2.43
C THR A 56 -4.34 4.35 -2.86
N LYS A 57 -3.95 5.37 -2.10
CA LYS A 57 -4.19 6.76 -2.48
C LYS A 57 -3.40 7.17 -3.72
N LEU A 58 -2.24 6.57 -3.93
CA LEU A 58 -1.43 6.80 -5.13
C LEU A 58 -2.16 6.32 -6.38
N ALA A 59 -2.92 5.23 -6.28
CA ALA A 59 -3.75 4.75 -7.38
C ALA A 59 -4.85 5.76 -7.72
N ASP A 60 -5.45 6.43 -6.72
CA ASP A 60 -6.44 7.47 -6.96
C ASP A 60 -5.85 8.70 -7.65
N LYS A 61 -4.58 8.99 -7.44
CA LYS A 61 -3.89 10.13 -8.04
C LYS A 61 -3.33 9.83 -9.42
N ALA A 62 -3.23 8.56 -9.80
CA ALA A 62 -2.71 8.18 -11.10
C ALA A 62 -3.64 8.66 -12.22
N THR A 63 -3.07 9.14 -13.31
CA THR A 63 -3.82 9.66 -14.45
C THR A 63 -3.70 8.78 -15.69
N THR A 64 -2.78 7.81 -15.69
CA THR A 64 -2.57 6.90 -16.81
C THR A 64 -2.46 5.46 -16.31
N LEU A 65 -2.68 4.51 -17.24
CA LEU A 65 -2.52 3.09 -16.95
C LEU A 65 -1.07 2.75 -16.60
N ASP A 66 -0.10 3.42 -17.22
CA ASP A 66 1.31 3.17 -16.94
C ASP A 66 1.65 3.54 -15.50
N GLU A 67 1.12 4.65 -15.00
CA GLU A 67 1.29 5.04 -13.60
C GLU A 67 0.72 3.99 -12.65
N LEU A 68 -0.47 3.43 -12.97
CA LEU A 68 -1.07 2.37 -12.18
C LEU A 68 -0.22 1.11 -12.15
N LYS A 69 0.37 0.74 -13.29
CA LYS A 69 1.22 -0.46 -13.39
C LYS A 69 2.52 -0.32 -12.61
N GLU A 70 3.03 0.89 -12.44
CA GLU A 70 4.26 1.16 -11.71
C GLU A 70 4.07 1.12 -10.20
N LEU A 71 2.83 1.20 -9.70
CA LEU A 71 2.56 1.20 -8.27
C LEU A 71 2.82 -0.19 -7.67
N THR A 72 3.65 -0.21 -6.64
CA THR A 72 3.96 -1.41 -5.85
C THR A 72 4.00 -1.07 -4.37
N VAL A 73 3.82 -2.10 -3.57
CA VAL A 73 3.94 -1.95 -2.11
C VAL A 73 5.38 -1.86 -1.63
#